data_8312fe131cb201661175a1e14856fcd5
#
_entry.id   8312fe131cb201661175a1e14856fcd5
#
_cell.length_a   1.000
_cell.length_b   1.000
_cell.length_c   1.000
_cell.angle_alpha   90.00
_cell.angle_beta   90.00
_cell.angle_gamma   90.00
#
_symmetry.space_group_name_H-M   'P 1'
#
loop_
_entity.id
_entity.type
_entity.pdbx_description
1 polymer ?
#
loop_
_entity_poly.entity_id
_entity_poly.type
_entity_poly.pdbx_seq_one_letter_code
_entity_poly.pdbx_strand_id
1 'polypeptide(L)'
;MEPPDTLRRVRVLVVTNFEPDASTPQRGRWVRDQVEEMRRQGAEVEVFSFPPGKRHYAPATRRLRSLLRQQHFDLVHAHYGLAGWCARLAGARPLIVSFHGTDVRHSVVGPMSRRLAWRVDLVAAVSRALFAAEDGRPGLPAVPGSAVLPCGPDLGRFRSIPRAEARRQLSLDPQRPYLLFPADPARPEKRHDRAAELASACGVELLRGGSIEPDEMPLWVNAANAVLVTSDYEGFGLACLEALACDVPALSTPVGIAPFALAGLPGALCAPFDLDAWSAAARPLLEDPDPRVEGASRAAPLSAARMAERTLEAYRDVLGVID
;
A
#
# COMPACT_ATOMS: atom_id res chain seq x y z
N MET A 1 18.76 18.18 9.41
CA MET A 1 17.86 19.02 10.23
C MET A 1 17.25 18.07 11.26
N GLU A 2 17.55 18.26 12.53
CA GLU A 2 16.96 17.44 13.57
C GLU A 2 15.45 17.69 13.62
N PRO A 3 14.61 16.66 13.82
CA PRO A 3 13.16 16.84 13.92
C PRO A 3 12.86 17.72 15.16
N PRO A 4 11.80 18.56 15.08
CA PRO A 4 11.41 19.41 16.20
C PRO A 4 11.14 18.58 17.47
N ASP A 5 11.61 19.06 18.60
CA ASP A 5 11.65 18.37 19.91
C ASP A 5 10.27 17.89 20.41
N THR A 6 9.20 18.44 19.89
CA THR A 6 7.81 18.14 20.27
C THR A 6 7.34 16.73 19.86
N LEU A 7 7.88 16.13 18.78
CA LEU A 7 7.50 14.76 18.36
C LEU A 7 8.29 13.65 19.06
N ARG A 8 9.44 13.97 19.67
CA ARG A 8 10.23 12.99 20.45
C ARG A 8 9.51 12.51 21.72
N ARG A 9 8.34 13.06 22.03
CA ARG A 9 7.56 12.73 23.23
C ARG A 9 6.21 12.08 22.96
N VAL A 10 5.75 12.03 21.70
CA VAL A 10 4.43 11.45 21.36
C VAL A 10 4.54 9.94 21.29
N ARG A 11 3.85 9.26 22.18
CA ARG A 11 3.80 7.79 22.23
C ARG A 11 2.54 7.29 21.55
N VAL A 12 2.73 6.61 20.43
CA VAL A 12 1.65 6.14 19.53
C VAL A 12 1.51 4.64 19.60
N LEU A 13 0.27 4.14 19.71
CA LEU A 13 -0.05 2.73 19.52
C LEU A 13 -0.67 2.51 18.15
N VAL A 14 0.04 1.81 17.27
CA VAL A 14 -0.51 1.34 15.99
C VAL A 14 -1.24 0.01 16.19
N VAL A 15 -2.51 -0.06 15.78
CA VAL A 15 -3.35 -1.27 15.90
C VAL A 15 -3.66 -1.82 14.52
N THR A 16 -3.34 -3.08 14.26
CA THR A 16 -3.54 -3.69 12.95
C THR A 16 -3.92 -5.17 13.04
N ASN A 17 -4.78 -5.63 12.10
CA ASN A 17 -5.07 -7.05 11.89
C ASN A 17 -4.31 -7.63 10.70
N PHE A 18 -3.27 -6.96 10.25
CA PHE A 18 -2.39 -7.38 9.16
C PHE A 18 -1.12 -8.07 9.71
N GLU A 19 -1.28 -8.94 10.68
CA GLU A 19 -0.16 -9.73 11.19
C GLU A 19 0.32 -10.70 10.10
N PRO A 20 1.62 -10.66 9.71
CA PRO A 20 2.16 -11.60 8.74
C PRO A 20 2.22 -13.01 9.32
N ASP A 21 2.16 -14.00 8.45
CA ASP A 21 2.42 -15.39 8.78
C ASP A 21 3.32 -16.03 7.70
N ALA A 22 3.75 -17.27 7.91
CA ALA A 22 4.66 -17.95 6.98
C ALA A 22 4.07 -18.13 5.56
N SER A 23 2.74 -18.11 5.41
CA SER A 23 2.09 -18.24 4.09
C SER A 23 1.88 -16.89 3.41
N THR A 24 1.93 -15.80 4.15
CA THR A 24 1.70 -14.44 3.66
C THR A 24 2.65 -13.44 4.34
N PRO A 25 3.97 -13.53 4.09
CA PRO A 25 4.98 -12.68 4.73
C PRO A 25 4.83 -11.19 4.33
N GLN A 26 4.26 -10.92 3.16
CA GLN A 26 3.97 -9.58 2.65
C GLN A 26 2.77 -8.90 3.33
N ARG A 27 1.97 -9.64 4.13
CA ARG A 27 0.79 -9.08 4.80
C ARG A 27 1.17 -7.93 5.72
N GLY A 28 0.54 -6.77 5.52
CA GLY A 28 0.77 -5.58 6.36
C GLY A 28 2.13 -4.92 6.19
N ARG A 29 2.88 -5.24 5.13
CA ARG A 29 4.20 -4.64 4.90
C ARG A 29 4.13 -3.11 4.91
N TRP A 30 3.13 -2.52 4.24
CA TRP A 30 2.96 -1.06 4.21
C TRP A 30 2.74 -0.44 5.60
N VAL A 31 2.10 -1.15 6.56
CA VAL A 31 1.97 -0.69 7.94
C VAL A 31 3.31 -0.73 8.65
N ARG A 32 4.09 -1.80 8.42
CA ARG A 32 5.45 -1.91 8.98
C ARG A 32 6.37 -0.83 8.43
N ASP A 33 6.37 -0.62 7.12
CA ASP A 33 7.17 0.43 6.46
C ASP A 33 6.79 1.82 7.01
N GLN A 34 5.51 2.09 7.23
CA GLN A 34 5.05 3.33 7.85
C GLN A 34 5.57 3.47 9.29
N VAL A 35 5.45 2.43 10.11
CA VAL A 35 5.92 2.43 11.50
C VAL A 35 7.44 2.62 11.57
N GLU A 36 8.18 1.90 10.73
CA GLU A 36 9.64 2.01 10.67
C GLU A 36 10.07 3.43 10.29
N GLU A 37 9.38 4.04 9.33
CA GLU A 37 9.71 5.39 8.89
C GLU A 37 9.31 6.44 9.93
N MET A 38 8.18 6.32 10.61
CA MET A 38 7.81 7.19 11.72
C MET A 38 8.84 7.12 12.86
N ARG A 39 9.36 5.91 13.15
CA ARG A 39 10.43 5.72 14.14
C ARG A 39 11.74 6.38 13.71
N ARG A 40 12.11 6.28 12.41
CA ARG A 40 13.29 6.98 11.86
C ARG A 40 13.16 8.50 12.01
N GLN A 41 11.94 9.02 11.92
CA GLN A 41 11.63 10.44 12.12
C GLN A 41 11.44 10.83 13.59
N GLY A 42 11.74 9.92 14.52
CA GLY A 42 11.82 10.20 15.97
C GLY A 42 10.55 9.95 16.77
N ALA A 43 9.49 9.40 16.17
CA ALA A 43 8.27 9.05 16.90
C ALA A 43 8.45 7.77 17.75
N GLU A 44 7.89 7.74 18.94
CA GLU A 44 7.80 6.53 19.76
C GLU A 44 6.55 5.74 19.37
N VAL A 45 6.73 4.66 18.59
CA VAL A 45 5.61 3.88 18.04
C VAL A 45 5.67 2.45 18.52
N GLU A 46 4.62 2.00 19.19
CA GLU A 46 4.37 0.59 19.52
C GLU A 46 3.34 -0.01 18.55
N VAL A 47 3.42 -1.32 18.30
CA VAL A 47 2.51 -2.03 17.42
C VAL A 47 1.77 -3.12 18.17
N PHE A 48 0.44 -3.06 18.14
CA PHE A 48 -0.44 -4.13 18.56
C PHE A 48 -1.01 -4.82 17.33
N SER A 49 -0.46 -5.97 16.98
CA SER A 49 -0.95 -6.77 15.86
C SER A 49 -1.72 -8.01 16.31
N PHE A 50 -2.60 -8.49 15.44
CA PHE A 50 -3.32 -9.74 15.61
C PHE A 50 -3.73 -10.34 14.27
N PRO A 51 -3.90 -11.68 14.17
CA PRO A 51 -4.27 -12.34 12.93
C PRO A 51 -5.64 -11.91 12.40
N PRO A 52 -5.86 -11.88 11.08
CA PRO A 52 -7.18 -11.66 10.51
C PRO A 52 -8.13 -12.81 10.80
N GLY A 53 -9.44 -12.55 10.69
CA GLY A 53 -10.48 -13.55 10.88
C GLY A 53 -11.36 -13.32 12.10
N LYS A 54 -12.65 -13.62 11.95
CA LYS A 54 -13.72 -13.25 12.91
C LYS A 54 -13.43 -13.67 14.36
N ARG A 55 -12.82 -14.83 14.57
CA ARG A 55 -12.48 -15.38 15.91
C ARG A 55 -11.46 -14.55 16.69
N HIS A 56 -10.66 -13.73 15.99
CA HIS A 56 -9.54 -13.00 16.61
C HIS A 56 -9.93 -11.60 17.14
N TYR A 57 -11.03 -10.99 16.66
CA TYR A 57 -11.38 -9.61 17.04
C TYR A 57 -11.79 -9.47 18.51
N ALA A 58 -12.61 -10.35 19.06
CA ALA A 58 -13.02 -10.25 20.46
C ALA A 58 -11.87 -10.47 21.46
N PRO A 59 -11.02 -11.50 21.29
CA PRO A 59 -9.79 -11.63 22.10
C PRO A 59 -8.84 -10.44 21.95
N ALA A 60 -8.61 -9.94 20.72
CA ALA A 60 -7.77 -8.76 20.47
C ALA A 60 -8.31 -7.53 21.19
N THR A 61 -9.63 -7.29 21.13
CA THR A 61 -10.27 -6.16 21.86
C THR A 61 -10.04 -6.24 23.35
N ARG A 62 -10.13 -7.44 23.97
CA ARG A 62 -9.89 -7.61 25.40
C ARG A 62 -8.42 -7.35 25.77
N ARG A 63 -7.49 -7.91 24.99
CA ARG A 63 -6.03 -7.69 25.17
C ARG A 63 -5.69 -6.22 25.00
N LEU A 64 -6.21 -5.57 23.96
CA LEU A 64 -5.98 -4.15 23.71
C LEU A 64 -6.53 -3.28 24.86
N ARG A 65 -7.73 -3.59 25.36
CA ARG A 65 -8.27 -2.89 26.54
C ARG A 65 -7.39 -3.04 27.77
N SER A 66 -6.82 -4.23 27.99
CA SER A 66 -5.88 -4.46 29.09
C SER A 66 -4.60 -3.64 28.91
N LEU A 67 -4.04 -3.60 27.72
CA LEU A 67 -2.87 -2.81 27.36
C LEU A 67 -3.09 -1.31 27.62
N LEU A 68 -4.21 -0.75 27.13
CA LEU A 68 -4.56 0.66 27.30
C LEU A 68 -4.86 1.07 28.74
N ARG A 69 -5.13 0.11 29.65
CA ARG A 69 -5.27 0.36 31.08
C ARG A 69 -3.93 0.33 31.83
N GLN A 70 -2.96 -0.39 31.28
CA GLN A 70 -1.64 -0.60 31.93
C GLN A 70 -0.59 0.40 31.42
N GLN A 71 -0.77 0.89 30.20
CA GLN A 71 0.18 1.80 29.55
C GLN A 71 -0.56 3.01 28.98
N HIS A 72 0.10 4.16 29.09
CA HIS A 72 -0.39 5.40 28.48
C HIS A 72 0.13 5.52 27.05
N PHE A 73 -0.76 5.88 26.13
CA PHE A 73 -0.47 6.30 24.77
C PHE A 73 -1.16 7.63 24.53
N ASP A 74 -0.47 8.56 23.90
CA ASP A 74 -1.02 9.87 23.54
C ASP A 74 -2.06 9.75 22.44
N LEU A 75 -1.90 8.72 21.57
CA LEU A 75 -2.77 8.48 20.42
C LEU A 75 -2.77 6.99 20.04
N VAL A 76 -3.91 6.52 19.53
CA VAL A 76 -4.05 5.20 18.91
C VAL A 76 -4.37 5.36 17.42
N HIS A 77 -3.58 4.75 16.56
CA HIS A 77 -3.82 4.73 15.12
C HIS A 77 -4.14 3.30 14.66
N ALA A 78 -5.37 3.05 14.26
CA ALA A 78 -5.80 1.74 13.77
C ALA A 78 -5.79 1.69 12.24
N HIS A 79 -5.27 0.60 11.69
CA HIS A 79 -5.33 0.30 10.25
C HIS A 79 -6.41 -0.73 9.99
N TYR A 80 -7.35 -0.38 9.10
CA TYR A 80 -8.52 -1.17 8.72
C TYR A 80 -9.73 -0.99 9.64
N GLY A 81 -10.93 -0.89 9.06
CA GLY A 81 -12.16 -0.57 9.77
C GLY A 81 -12.48 -1.52 10.94
N LEU A 82 -12.23 -2.83 10.81
CA LEU A 82 -12.49 -3.78 11.92
C LEU A 82 -11.45 -3.67 13.04
N ALA A 83 -10.18 -3.37 12.74
CA ALA A 83 -9.17 -3.06 13.76
C ALA A 83 -9.52 -1.75 14.47
N GLY A 84 -10.04 -0.76 13.73
CA GLY A 84 -10.57 0.48 14.28
C GLY A 84 -11.74 0.25 15.26
N TRP A 85 -12.65 -0.68 14.96
CA TRP A 85 -13.69 -1.09 15.91
C TRP A 85 -13.12 -1.74 17.17
N CYS A 86 -12.09 -2.60 17.05
CA CYS A 86 -11.41 -3.16 18.22
C CYS A 86 -10.83 -2.06 19.10
N ALA A 87 -10.13 -1.09 18.50
CA ALA A 87 -9.55 0.05 19.21
C ALA A 87 -10.65 0.90 19.90
N ARG A 88 -11.72 1.24 19.17
CA ARG A 88 -12.83 2.02 19.71
C ARG A 88 -13.52 1.33 20.88
N LEU A 89 -13.79 0.03 20.76
CA LEU A 89 -14.41 -0.79 21.81
C LEU A 89 -13.46 -1.05 22.98
N ALA A 90 -12.13 -1.05 22.76
CA ALA A 90 -11.14 -1.12 23.83
C ALA A 90 -11.05 0.18 24.65
N GLY A 91 -11.59 1.29 24.14
CA GLY A 91 -11.58 2.60 24.82
C GLY A 91 -10.50 3.55 24.33
N ALA A 92 -9.87 3.25 23.17
CA ALA A 92 -8.84 4.11 22.60
C ALA A 92 -9.36 5.54 22.32
N ARG A 93 -8.61 6.55 22.79
CA ARG A 93 -8.87 7.99 22.58
C ARG A 93 -7.59 8.79 22.88
N PRO A 94 -7.18 9.71 21.99
CA PRO A 94 -7.70 9.92 20.63
C PRO A 94 -7.51 8.70 19.74
N LEU A 95 -8.39 8.52 18.74
CA LEU A 95 -8.37 7.39 17.81
C LEU A 95 -8.39 7.88 16.36
N ILE A 96 -7.35 7.55 15.62
CA ILE A 96 -7.28 7.69 14.16
C ILE A 96 -7.55 6.32 13.53
N VAL A 97 -8.27 6.30 12.41
CA VAL A 97 -8.46 5.07 11.63
C VAL A 97 -8.11 5.31 10.17
N SER A 98 -7.11 4.58 9.67
CA SER A 98 -6.77 4.53 8.24
C SER A 98 -7.52 3.41 7.53
N PHE A 99 -8.27 3.78 6.50
CA PHE A 99 -9.02 2.88 5.63
C PHE A 99 -8.26 2.62 4.34
N HIS A 100 -8.20 1.32 3.94
CA HIS A 100 -7.32 0.84 2.87
C HIS A 100 -8.06 0.42 1.59
N GLY A 101 -9.38 0.49 1.54
CA GLY A 101 -10.19 0.22 0.36
C GLY A 101 -11.08 -1.01 0.49
N THR A 102 -10.53 -2.21 0.71
CA THR A 102 -11.34 -3.41 0.90
C THR A 102 -12.30 -3.30 2.08
N ASP A 103 -11.91 -2.63 3.14
CA ASP A 103 -12.72 -2.32 4.32
C ASP A 103 -13.80 -1.25 4.08
N VAL A 104 -13.74 -0.54 2.97
CA VAL A 104 -14.76 0.43 2.54
C VAL A 104 -15.73 -0.20 1.53
N ARG A 105 -15.18 -0.97 0.59
CA ARG A 105 -15.93 -1.55 -0.55
C ARG A 105 -16.57 -2.91 -0.25
N HIS A 106 -16.11 -3.61 0.79
CA HIS A 106 -16.69 -4.92 1.18
C HIS A 106 -18.16 -4.77 1.62
N SER A 107 -19.02 -5.66 1.14
CA SER A 107 -20.49 -5.59 1.37
C SER A 107 -20.88 -5.55 2.86
N VAL A 108 -20.17 -6.29 3.72
CA VAL A 108 -20.45 -6.35 5.16
C VAL A 108 -19.60 -5.35 5.96
N VAL A 109 -18.31 -5.27 5.66
CA VAL A 109 -17.38 -4.42 6.43
C VAL A 109 -17.58 -2.94 6.10
N GLY A 110 -17.89 -2.59 4.85
CA GLY A 110 -18.07 -1.21 4.43
C GLY A 110 -19.12 -0.42 5.24
N PRO A 111 -20.35 -0.95 5.46
CA PRO A 111 -21.30 -0.30 6.36
C PRO A 111 -20.79 -0.11 7.79
N MET A 112 -20.00 -1.06 8.31
CA MET A 112 -19.37 -0.93 9.63
C MET A 112 -18.29 0.15 9.64
N SER A 113 -17.47 0.23 8.61
CA SER A 113 -16.43 1.25 8.45
C SER A 113 -17.04 2.66 8.38
N ARG A 114 -18.11 2.85 7.60
CA ARG A 114 -18.84 4.13 7.54
C ARG A 114 -19.43 4.54 8.88
N ARG A 115 -19.97 3.58 9.67
CA ARG A 115 -20.44 3.87 11.03
C ARG A 115 -19.32 4.23 11.98
N LEU A 116 -18.15 3.61 11.83
CA LEU A 116 -16.96 3.91 12.64
C LEU A 116 -16.45 5.32 12.37
N ALA A 117 -16.47 5.77 11.13
CA ALA A 117 -16.00 7.08 10.72
C ALA A 117 -16.62 8.24 11.54
N TRP A 118 -17.88 8.09 11.98
CA TRP A 118 -18.56 9.08 12.86
C TRP A 118 -18.16 8.98 14.35
N ARG A 119 -17.23 8.09 14.72
CA ARG A 119 -16.91 7.74 16.11
C ARG A 119 -15.42 7.78 16.44
N VAL A 120 -14.64 8.35 15.55
CA VAL A 120 -13.19 8.48 15.66
C VAL A 120 -12.80 9.94 15.56
N ASP A 121 -11.64 10.29 16.06
CA ASP A 121 -11.16 11.66 16.09
C ASP A 121 -10.60 12.10 14.74
N LEU A 122 -10.06 11.16 13.93
CA LEU A 122 -9.67 11.40 12.54
C LEU A 122 -9.96 10.18 11.66
N VAL A 123 -10.62 10.43 10.53
CA VAL A 123 -10.83 9.46 9.44
C VAL A 123 -9.75 9.66 8.40
N ALA A 124 -8.85 8.71 8.29
CA ALA A 124 -7.83 8.72 7.25
C ALA A 124 -8.17 7.72 6.13
N ALA A 125 -7.94 8.11 4.89
CA ALA A 125 -8.09 7.23 3.73
C ALA A 125 -6.82 7.24 2.90
N VAL A 126 -6.43 6.08 2.36
CA VAL A 126 -5.21 5.98 1.53
C VAL A 126 -5.37 6.66 0.17
N SER A 127 -6.59 6.92 -0.26
CA SER A 127 -6.87 7.71 -1.47
C SER A 127 -8.16 8.51 -1.33
N ARG A 128 -8.26 9.63 -2.06
CA ARG A 128 -9.47 10.46 -2.11
C ARG A 128 -10.67 9.69 -2.68
N ALA A 129 -10.43 8.72 -3.56
CA ALA A 129 -11.48 7.89 -4.16
C ALA A 129 -12.29 7.10 -3.13
N LEU A 130 -11.73 6.83 -1.94
CA LEU A 130 -12.46 6.12 -0.88
C LEU A 130 -13.58 6.94 -0.24
N PHE A 131 -13.61 8.25 -0.42
CA PHE A 131 -14.70 9.12 0.00
C PHE A 131 -15.82 9.23 -1.06
N ALA A 132 -15.54 8.86 -2.31
CA ALA A 132 -16.53 8.88 -3.38
C ALA A 132 -17.36 7.59 -3.42
N ALA A 133 -18.58 7.68 -3.91
CA ALA A 133 -19.36 6.50 -4.28
C ALA A 133 -18.81 5.92 -5.61
N GLU A 134 -18.75 4.61 -5.71
CA GLU A 134 -18.25 3.90 -6.89
C GLU A 134 -19.00 2.57 -7.03
N ASP A 135 -19.41 2.21 -8.25
CA ASP A 135 -20.15 0.98 -8.55
C ASP A 135 -21.38 0.77 -7.65
N GLY A 136 -22.13 1.84 -7.37
CA GLY A 136 -23.31 1.80 -6.51
C GLY A 136 -23.00 1.60 -5.01
N ARG A 137 -21.74 1.56 -4.60
CA ARG A 137 -21.33 1.42 -3.21
C ARG A 137 -20.93 2.79 -2.65
N PRO A 138 -21.49 3.21 -1.50
CA PRO A 138 -21.13 4.48 -0.89
C PRO A 138 -19.68 4.49 -0.40
N GLY A 139 -18.99 5.63 -0.56
CA GLY A 139 -17.69 5.88 0.05
C GLY A 139 -17.75 6.11 1.56
N LEU A 140 -16.62 6.47 2.13
CA LEU A 140 -16.54 6.97 3.50
C LEU A 140 -17.26 8.32 3.61
N PRO A 141 -17.91 8.62 4.74
CA PRO A 141 -18.44 9.97 4.96
C PRO A 141 -17.25 10.95 5.10
N ALA A 142 -17.36 12.09 4.43
CA ALA A 142 -16.46 13.21 4.66
C ALA A 142 -16.90 13.92 5.95
N VAL A 143 -16.32 13.49 7.08
CA VAL A 143 -16.54 14.12 8.38
C VAL A 143 -15.48 15.20 8.63
N PRO A 144 -15.75 16.22 9.49
CA PRO A 144 -14.71 17.11 9.96
C PRO A 144 -13.51 16.31 10.48
N GLY A 145 -12.28 16.71 10.12
CA GLY A 145 -11.07 15.96 10.48
C GLY A 145 -10.77 14.76 9.55
N SER A 146 -11.40 14.65 8.36
CA SER A 146 -11.01 13.64 7.37
C SER A 146 -9.72 14.03 6.67
N ALA A 147 -8.80 13.06 6.49
CA ALA A 147 -7.52 13.23 5.82
C ALA A 147 -7.27 12.18 4.74
N VAL A 148 -6.44 12.52 3.75
CA VAL A 148 -5.90 11.55 2.79
C VAL A 148 -4.45 11.29 3.18
N LEU A 149 -4.16 10.07 3.64
CA LEU A 149 -2.83 9.61 4.04
C LEU A 149 -2.41 8.47 3.10
N PRO A 150 -1.81 8.79 1.94
CA PRO A 150 -1.40 7.80 0.95
C PRO A 150 -0.31 6.88 1.49
N CYS A 151 -0.35 5.60 1.08
CA CYS A 151 0.80 4.72 1.26
C CYS A 151 1.94 5.13 0.32
N GLY A 152 3.17 4.65 0.59
CA GLY A 152 4.30 4.92 -0.28
C GLY A 152 5.38 3.85 -0.21
N PRO A 153 6.18 3.68 -1.30
CA PRO A 153 7.31 2.77 -1.30
C PRO A 153 8.47 3.33 -0.47
N ASP A 154 9.23 2.44 0.15
CA ASP A 154 10.53 2.77 0.73
C ASP A 154 11.56 2.92 -0.39
N LEU A 155 11.96 4.18 -0.68
CA LEU A 155 12.91 4.49 -1.76
C LEU A 155 14.36 4.05 -1.44
N GLY A 156 14.66 3.69 -0.20
CA GLY A 156 15.93 3.04 0.15
C GLY A 156 15.99 1.60 -0.36
N ARG A 157 14.84 0.94 -0.42
CA ARG A 157 14.67 -0.44 -0.92
C ARG A 157 14.32 -0.47 -2.39
N PHE A 158 13.26 0.24 -2.79
CA PHE A 158 12.82 0.35 -4.18
C PHE A 158 13.61 1.45 -4.88
N ARG A 159 14.62 1.04 -5.60
CA ARG A 159 15.51 1.90 -6.37
C ARG A 159 15.92 1.20 -7.66
N SER A 160 16.37 1.95 -8.64
CA SER A 160 16.87 1.39 -9.89
C SER A 160 18.11 0.53 -9.65
N ILE A 161 18.08 -0.69 -10.15
CA ILE A 161 19.20 -1.66 -10.19
C ILE A 161 19.30 -2.11 -11.65
N PRO A 162 20.53 -2.22 -12.23
CA PRO A 162 20.69 -2.74 -13.58
C PRO A 162 19.98 -4.10 -13.74
N ARG A 163 19.15 -4.26 -14.76
CA ARG A 163 18.29 -5.44 -14.93
C ARG A 163 19.08 -6.73 -14.98
N ALA A 164 20.17 -6.76 -15.71
CA ALA A 164 21.03 -7.94 -15.78
C ALA A 164 21.59 -8.33 -14.40
N GLU A 165 21.84 -7.38 -13.52
CA GLU A 165 22.26 -7.63 -12.14
C GLU A 165 21.14 -8.25 -11.31
N ALA A 166 19.95 -7.66 -11.36
CA ALA A 166 18.78 -8.19 -10.66
C ALA A 166 18.44 -9.63 -11.11
N ARG A 167 18.51 -9.90 -12.42
CA ARG A 167 18.31 -11.25 -12.98
C ARG A 167 19.36 -12.26 -12.51
N ARG A 168 20.63 -11.88 -12.48
CA ARG A 168 21.68 -12.76 -11.96
C ARG A 168 21.45 -13.13 -10.50
N GLN A 169 21.09 -12.16 -9.65
CA GLN A 169 20.81 -12.43 -8.24
C GLN A 169 19.61 -13.37 -8.04
N LEU A 170 18.63 -13.33 -8.94
CA LEU A 170 17.45 -14.20 -8.93
C LEU A 170 17.64 -15.50 -9.71
N SER A 171 18.86 -15.77 -10.26
CA SER A 171 19.14 -16.91 -11.13
C SER A 171 18.22 -17.00 -12.37
N LEU A 172 17.78 -15.84 -12.87
CA LEU A 172 17.02 -15.72 -14.11
C LEU A 172 17.99 -15.54 -15.29
N ASP A 173 17.55 -15.95 -16.49
CA ASP A 173 18.31 -15.71 -17.71
C ASP A 173 18.43 -14.20 -17.98
N PRO A 174 19.63 -13.62 -18.03
CA PRO A 174 19.82 -12.19 -18.22
C PRO A 174 19.40 -11.67 -19.60
N GLN A 175 19.30 -12.54 -20.61
CA GLN A 175 18.91 -12.18 -21.99
C GLN A 175 17.43 -12.31 -22.25
N ARG A 176 16.69 -13.00 -21.40
CA ARG A 176 15.28 -13.30 -21.61
C ARG A 176 14.38 -12.15 -21.12
N PRO A 177 13.37 -11.70 -21.89
CA PRO A 177 12.41 -10.73 -21.40
C PRO A 177 11.41 -11.37 -20.43
N TYR A 178 11.00 -10.59 -19.41
CA TYR A 178 10.05 -11.00 -18.39
C TYR A 178 9.01 -9.90 -18.11
N LEU A 179 7.77 -10.30 -17.86
CA LEU A 179 6.74 -9.46 -17.26
C LEU A 179 6.55 -9.87 -15.81
N LEU A 180 6.28 -8.93 -14.91
CA LEU A 180 6.02 -9.22 -13.49
C LEU A 180 4.56 -8.88 -13.13
N PHE A 181 3.84 -9.87 -12.63
CA PHE A 181 2.59 -9.69 -11.90
C PHE A 181 2.88 -9.73 -10.39
N PRO A 182 2.95 -8.59 -9.69
CA PRO A 182 3.49 -8.51 -8.33
C PRO A 182 2.52 -8.98 -7.23
N ALA A 183 1.24 -9.19 -7.58
CA ALA A 183 0.21 -9.60 -6.64
C ALA A 183 0.13 -11.13 -6.47
N ASP A 184 -0.62 -11.58 -5.45
CA ASP A 184 -0.96 -12.99 -5.29
C ASP A 184 -2.00 -13.41 -6.36
N PRO A 185 -1.67 -14.41 -7.21
CA PRO A 185 -2.58 -14.92 -8.23
C PRO A 185 -3.90 -15.48 -7.69
N ALA A 186 -3.95 -15.88 -6.42
CA ALA A 186 -5.15 -16.40 -5.78
C ALA A 186 -6.19 -15.29 -5.47
N ARG A 187 -5.84 -14.02 -5.63
CA ARG A 187 -6.72 -12.88 -5.40
C ARG A 187 -7.46 -12.50 -6.69
N PRO A 188 -8.76 -12.83 -6.82
CA PRO A 188 -9.50 -12.69 -8.08
C PRO A 188 -9.59 -11.23 -8.56
N GLU A 189 -9.67 -10.27 -7.65
CA GLU A 189 -9.73 -8.84 -7.98
C GLU A 189 -8.44 -8.31 -8.61
N LYS A 190 -7.33 -9.06 -8.50
CA LYS A 190 -6.05 -8.70 -9.13
C LYS A 190 -5.95 -9.13 -10.59
N ARG A 191 -6.87 -10.00 -11.05
CA ARG A 191 -7.01 -10.39 -12.44
C ARG A 191 -5.70 -10.93 -13.05
N HIS A 192 -5.13 -11.95 -12.37
CA HIS A 192 -3.97 -12.70 -12.89
C HIS A 192 -4.23 -13.28 -14.28
N ASP A 193 -5.48 -13.63 -14.60
CA ASP A 193 -5.91 -14.10 -15.91
C ASP A 193 -5.47 -13.15 -17.04
N ARG A 194 -5.70 -11.84 -16.90
CA ARG A 194 -5.28 -10.80 -17.86
C ARG A 194 -3.76 -10.73 -18.02
N ALA A 195 -3.02 -10.80 -16.92
CA ALA A 195 -1.56 -10.77 -16.97
C ALA A 195 -0.98 -12.01 -17.69
N ALA A 196 -1.56 -13.18 -17.42
CA ALA A 196 -1.17 -14.43 -18.07
C ALA A 196 -1.50 -14.42 -19.59
N GLU A 197 -2.67 -13.88 -19.96
CA GLU A 197 -3.09 -13.71 -21.34
C GLU A 197 -2.12 -12.79 -22.11
N LEU A 198 -1.75 -11.64 -21.55
CA LEU A 198 -0.78 -10.71 -22.13
C LEU A 198 0.60 -11.37 -22.31
N ALA A 199 1.11 -12.03 -21.27
CA ALA A 199 2.41 -12.69 -21.32
C ALA A 199 2.43 -13.79 -22.41
N SER A 200 1.35 -14.56 -22.51
CA SER A 200 1.18 -15.59 -23.57
C SER A 200 1.14 -14.97 -24.96
N ALA A 201 0.39 -13.89 -25.15
CA ALA A 201 0.28 -13.19 -26.45
C ALA A 201 1.62 -12.56 -26.89
N CYS A 202 2.45 -12.14 -25.92
CA CYS A 202 3.79 -11.62 -26.17
C CYS A 202 4.87 -12.71 -26.26
N GLY A 203 4.56 -13.98 -25.95
CA GLY A 203 5.52 -15.09 -25.96
C GLY A 203 6.61 -15.00 -24.89
N VAL A 204 6.31 -14.39 -23.74
CA VAL A 204 7.28 -14.17 -22.65
C VAL A 204 6.84 -14.83 -21.35
N GLU A 205 7.78 -15.03 -20.44
CA GLU A 205 7.51 -15.58 -19.11
C GLU A 205 6.90 -14.53 -18.18
N LEU A 206 5.86 -14.94 -17.44
CA LEU A 206 5.24 -14.13 -16.38
C LEU A 206 5.81 -14.53 -15.03
N LEU A 207 6.61 -13.64 -14.45
CA LEU A 207 7.01 -13.72 -13.04
C LEU A 207 5.81 -13.40 -12.15
N ARG A 208 5.62 -14.16 -11.06
CA ARG A 208 4.43 -14.06 -10.21
C ARG A 208 4.79 -13.75 -8.78
N GLY A 209 4.12 -12.75 -8.21
CA GLY A 209 4.15 -12.41 -6.80
C GLY A 209 3.39 -13.42 -5.92
N GLY A 210 3.03 -12.98 -4.73
CA GLY A 210 2.26 -13.77 -3.76
C GLY A 210 3.13 -14.53 -2.75
N SER A 211 4.15 -15.24 -3.20
CA SER A 211 5.12 -15.94 -2.35
C SER A 211 6.51 -15.28 -2.29
N ILE A 212 6.69 -14.16 -2.99
CA ILE A 212 7.97 -13.42 -2.94
C ILE A 212 8.12 -12.75 -1.58
N GLU A 213 9.27 -12.95 -0.95
CA GLU A 213 9.60 -12.26 0.29
C GLU A 213 9.66 -10.73 0.05
N PRO A 214 9.07 -9.92 0.95
CA PRO A 214 8.97 -8.48 0.77
C PRO A 214 10.32 -7.79 0.49
N ASP A 215 11.40 -8.29 1.06
CA ASP A 215 12.73 -7.70 0.90
C ASP A 215 13.37 -8.07 -0.44
N GLU A 216 12.89 -9.12 -1.11
CA GLU A 216 13.31 -9.50 -2.46
C GLU A 216 12.49 -8.81 -3.56
N MET A 217 11.30 -8.30 -3.27
CA MET A 217 10.42 -7.68 -4.27
C MET A 217 11.12 -6.61 -5.12
N PRO A 218 12.00 -5.74 -4.58
CA PRO A 218 12.74 -4.78 -5.40
C PRO A 218 13.61 -5.43 -6.49
N LEU A 219 14.19 -6.60 -6.23
CA LEU A 219 14.96 -7.35 -7.24
C LEU A 219 14.04 -7.88 -8.35
N TRP A 220 12.89 -8.46 -7.98
CA TRP A 220 11.91 -8.96 -8.93
C TRP A 220 11.34 -7.85 -9.80
N VAL A 221 11.07 -6.67 -9.23
CA VAL A 221 10.66 -5.48 -9.99
C VAL A 221 11.72 -5.09 -11.00
N ASN A 222 12.99 -4.97 -10.58
CA ASN A 222 14.10 -4.59 -11.46
C ASN A 222 14.43 -5.66 -12.52
N ALA A 223 14.14 -6.94 -12.28
CA ALA A 223 14.36 -8.03 -13.23
C ALA A 223 13.37 -8.01 -14.39
N ALA A 224 12.18 -7.46 -14.19
CA ALA A 224 11.11 -7.43 -15.19
C ALA A 224 11.29 -6.29 -16.21
N ASN A 225 10.84 -6.49 -17.45
CA ASN A 225 10.77 -5.44 -18.47
C ASN A 225 9.60 -4.49 -18.19
N ALA A 226 8.51 -4.99 -17.60
CA ALA A 226 7.40 -4.19 -17.12
C ALA A 226 6.68 -4.88 -15.95
N VAL A 227 6.09 -4.07 -15.07
CA VAL A 227 5.21 -4.52 -13.99
C VAL A 227 3.76 -4.36 -14.44
N LEU A 228 2.95 -5.41 -14.23
CA LEU A 228 1.56 -5.48 -14.63
C LEU A 228 0.62 -5.30 -13.43
N VAL A 229 -0.23 -4.28 -13.49
CA VAL A 229 -1.31 -4.05 -12.51
C VAL A 229 -2.65 -4.19 -13.25
N THR A 230 -3.12 -5.42 -13.38
CA THR A 230 -4.30 -5.79 -14.19
C THR A 230 -5.62 -5.77 -13.40
N SER A 231 -5.60 -5.23 -12.18
CA SER A 231 -6.66 -5.28 -11.18
C SER A 231 -7.98 -4.64 -11.66
N ASP A 232 -9.09 -5.19 -11.20
CA ASP A 232 -10.40 -4.52 -11.32
C ASP A 232 -10.55 -3.39 -10.29
N TYR A 233 -9.83 -3.49 -9.16
CA TYR A 233 -9.87 -2.51 -8.08
C TYR A 233 -8.57 -2.49 -7.28
N GLU A 234 -8.14 -1.29 -6.88
CA GLU A 234 -7.08 -1.04 -5.91
C GLU A 234 -7.52 0.01 -4.89
N GLY A 235 -7.19 -0.23 -3.62
CA GLY A 235 -7.38 0.81 -2.59
C GLY A 235 -6.42 1.98 -2.79
N PHE A 236 -5.16 1.67 -3.12
CA PHE A 236 -4.13 2.66 -3.44
C PHE A 236 -3.31 2.29 -4.68
N GLY A 237 -2.87 1.04 -4.83
CA GLY A 237 -2.07 0.59 -5.99
C GLY A 237 -0.56 0.79 -5.78
N LEU A 238 -0.04 0.38 -4.61
CA LEU A 238 1.37 0.57 -4.23
C LEU A 238 2.35 -0.05 -5.24
N ALA A 239 2.02 -1.20 -5.85
CA ALA A 239 2.87 -1.88 -6.84
C ALA A 239 3.22 -0.99 -8.05
N CYS A 240 2.33 -0.08 -8.45
CA CYS A 240 2.61 0.89 -9.49
C CYS A 240 3.73 1.86 -9.06
N LEU A 241 3.68 2.38 -7.83
CA LEU A 241 4.71 3.28 -7.31
C LEU A 241 6.03 2.55 -7.02
N GLU A 242 5.98 1.28 -6.61
CA GLU A 242 7.15 0.43 -6.41
C GLU A 242 7.90 0.22 -7.74
N ALA A 243 7.17 -0.02 -8.83
CA ALA A 243 7.74 -0.10 -10.17
C ALA A 243 8.40 1.23 -10.57
N LEU A 244 7.68 2.35 -10.41
CA LEU A 244 8.18 3.68 -10.73
C LEU A 244 9.39 4.08 -9.88
N ALA A 245 9.43 3.72 -8.61
CA ALA A 245 10.58 3.95 -7.74
C ALA A 245 11.87 3.24 -8.22
N CYS A 246 11.70 2.15 -8.97
CA CYS A 246 12.79 1.41 -9.63
C CYS A 246 13.03 1.88 -11.07
N ASP A 247 12.36 2.92 -11.55
CA ASP A 247 12.34 3.35 -12.96
C ASP A 247 11.92 2.24 -13.94
N VAL A 248 11.14 1.26 -13.46
CA VAL A 248 10.61 0.17 -14.27
C VAL A 248 9.25 0.56 -14.85
N PRO A 249 9.02 0.33 -16.16
CA PRO A 249 7.73 0.56 -16.78
C PRO A 249 6.59 -0.14 -16.06
N ALA A 250 5.44 0.52 -15.93
CA ALA A 250 4.23 -0.07 -15.41
C ALA A 250 3.09 0.00 -16.42
N LEU A 251 2.42 -1.14 -16.65
CA LEU A 251 1.19 -1.22 -17.42
C LEU A 251 0.05 -1.50 -16.44
N SER A 252 -0.89 -0.58 -16.32
CA SER A 252 -1.95 -0.65 -15.30
C SER A 252 -3.33 -0.41 -15.89
N THR A 253 -4.33 -1.13 -15.37
CA THR A 253 -5.71 -0.67 -15.46
C THR A 253 -5.89 0.65 -14.69
N PRO A 254 -6.93 1.47 -14.99
CA PRO A 254 -7.11 2.79 -14.37
C PRO A 254 -7.62 2.67 -12.92
N VAL A 255 -6.82 2.05 -12.04
CA VAL A 255 -7.15 1.78 -10.64
C VAL A 255 -6.18 2.47 -9.66
N GLY A 256 -6.67 2.81 -8.48
CA GLY A 256 -5.87 3.40 -7.41
C GLY A 256 -5.14 4.65 -7.85
N ILE A 257 -3.82 4.69 -7.65
CA ILE A 257 -2.95 5.83 -7.99
C ILE A 257 -2.51 5.83 -9.46
N ALA A 258 -2.70 4.72 -10.20
CA ALA A 258 -2.17 4.57 -11.55
C ALA A 258 -2.58 5.69 -12.51
N PRO A 259 -3.85 6.17 -12.57
CA PRO A 259 -4.23 7.27 -13.45
C PRO A 259 -3.44 8.54 -13.21
N PHE A 260 -3.03 8.80 -11.97
CA PHE A 260 -2.22 9.97 -11.62
C PHE A 260 -0.73 9.71 -11.85
N ALA A 261 -0.22 8.58 -11.37
CA ALA A 261 1.20 8.27 -11.39
C ALA A 261 1.76 8.00 -12.80
N LEU A 262 0.95 7.41 -13.69
CA LEU A 262 1.35 7.06 -15.05
C LEU A 262 0.97 8.11 -16.11
N ALA A 263 0.22 9.16 -15.74
CA ALA A 263 -0.25 10.17 -16.69
C ALA A 263 0.91 10.81 -17.47
N GLY A 264 0.91 10.67 -18.80
CA GLY A 264 1.90 11.27 -19.68
C GLY A 264 3.34 10.78 -19.45
N LEU A 265 3.53 9.62 -18.84
CA LEU A 265 4.85 9.01 -18.65
C LEU A 265 5.16 8.10 -19.87
N PRO A 266 6.17 8.45 -20.70
CA PRO A 266 6.56 7.61 -21.83
C PRO A 266 7.00 6.21 -21.35
N GLY A 267 6.61 5.17 -22.07
CA GLY A 267 6.91 3.79 -21.70
C GLY A 267 5.97 3.19 -20.64
N ALA A 268 5.00 3.95 -20.12
CA ALA A 268 3.96 3.46 -19.22
C ALA A 268 2.59 3.44 -19.89
N LEU A 269 1.68 2.58 -19.41
CA LEU A 269 0.30 2.52 -19.89
C LEU A 269 -0.67 2.58 -18.70
N CYS A 270 -1.70 3.43 -18.79
CA CYS A 270 -2.85 3.40 -17.90
C CYS A 270 -4.13 3.40 -18.76
N ALA A 271 -4.71 2.21 -18.98
CA ALA A 271 -5.89 2.02 -19.81
C ALA A 271 -6.70 0.79 -19.35
N PRO A 272 -8.02 0.72 -19.61
CA PRO A 272 -8.77 -0.52 -19.49
C PRO A 272 -8.05 -1.67 -20.19
N PHE A 273 -8.18 -2.89 -19.63
CA PHE A 273 -7.50 -4.03 -20.24
C PHE A 273 -8.10 -4.33 -21.62
N ASP A 274 -7.27 -4.24 -22.62
CA ASP A 274 -7.51 -4.66 -23.99
C ASP A 274 -6.22 -5.33 -24.48
N LEU A 275 -6.32 -6.59 -24.92
CA LEU A 275 -5.14 -7.40 -25.20
C LEU A 275 -4.28 -6.82 -26.31
N ASP A 276 -4.89 -6.28 -27.37
CA ASP A 276 -4.15 -5.74 -28.53
C ASP A 276 -3.42 -4.44 -28.14
N ALA A 277 -4.10 -3.52 -27.46
CA ALA A 277 -3.52 -2.27 -27.00
C ALA A 277 -2.40 -2.51 -25.96
N TRP A 278 -2.61 -3.43 -25.02
CA TRP A 278 -1.59 -3.78 -24.03
C TRP A 278 -0.40 -4.50 -24.64
N SER A 279 -0.63 -5.41 -25.62
CA SER A 279 0.45 -6.06 -26.37
C SER A 279 1.27 -5.07 -27.17
N ALA A 280 0.62 -4.11 -27.83
CA ALA A 280 1.30 -3.03 -28.56
C ALA A 280 2.17 -2.17 -27.63
N ALA A 281 1.71 -1.88 -26.41
CA ALA A 281 2.48 -1.14 -25.40
C ALA A 281 3.63 -1.96 -24.81
N ALA A 282 3.44 -3.28 -24.64
CA ALA A 282 4.44 -4.15 -24.03
C ALA A 282 5.61 -4.48 -24.99
N ARG A 283 5.35 -4.68 -26.29
CA ARG A 283 6.35 -5.12 -27.25
C ARG A 283 7.63 -4.29 -27.28
N PRO A 284 7.60 -2.94 -27.38
CA PRO A 284 8.82 -2.14 -27.34
C PRO A 284 9.63 -2.33 -26.05
N LEU A 285 8.94 -2.54 -24.91
CA LEU A 285 9.58 -2.77 -23.63
C LEU A 285 10.25 -4.14 -23.56
N LEU A 286 9.72 -5.14 -24.25
CA LEU A 286 10.26 -6.49 -24.29
C LEU A 286 11.44 -6.63 -25.28
N GLU A 287 11.49 -5.78 -26.29
CA GLU A 287 12.59 -5.70 -27.27
C GLU A 287 13.80 -4.93 -26.71
N ASP A 288 13.58 -4.00 -25.78
CA ASP A 288 14.64 -3.27 -25.10
C ASP A 288 15.24 -4.15 -23.97
N PRO A 289 16.58 -4.38 -23.95
CA PRO A 289 17.22 -5.17 -22.92
C PRO A 289 17.11 -4.56 -21.52
N ASP A 290 16.97 -3.24 -21.39
CA ASP A 290 16.80 -2.55 -20.10
C ASP A 290 15.88 -1.32 -20.18
N PRO A 291 14.58 -1.51 -20.51
CA PRO A 291 13.64 -0.40 -20.63
C PRO A 291 13.47 0.30 -19.27
N ARG A 292 13.62 1.63 -19.29
CA ARG A 292 13.48 2.48 -18.11
C ARG A 292 12.57 3.67 -18.41
N VAL A 293 11.93 4.15 -17.35
CA VAL A 293 11.09 5.36 -17.37
C VAL A 293 11.60 6.35 -16.33
N GLU A 294 11.25 7.62 -16.44
CA GLU A 294 11.53 8.62 -15.41
C GLU A 294 10.52 8.50 -14.25
N GLY A 295 10.47 7.33 -13.63
CA GLY A 295 9.48 6.95 -12.64
C GLY A 295 9.78 7.43 -11.24
N ALA A 296 11.05 7.42 -10.82
CA ALA A 296 11.46 7.74 -9.45
C ALA A 296 11.01 9.15 -9.02
N SER A 297 11.04 10.13 -9.94
CA SER A 297 10.55 11.49 -9.69
C SER A 297 9.04 11.54 -9.39
N ARG A 298 8.26 10.62 -9.98
CA ARG A 298 6.82 10.48 -9.75
C ARG A 298 6.50 9.77 -8.43
N ALA A 299 7.36 8.81 -8.01
CA ALA A 299 7.21 8.08 -6.75
C ALA A 299 7.65 8.90 -5.54
N ALA A 300 8.67 9.77 -5.68
CA ALA A 300 9.29 10.50 -4.57
C ALA A 300 8.30 11.31 -3.70
N PRO A 301 7.33 12.07 -4.25
CA PRO A 301 6.34 12.79 -3.44
C PRO A 301 5.39 11.89 -2.64
N LEU A 302 5.32 10.61 -2.99
CA LEU A 302 4.48 9.58 -2.36
C LEU A 302 5.33 8.49 -1.69
N SER A 303 6.58 8.78 -1.33
CA SER A 303 7.46 7.84 -0.63
C SER A 303 6.99 7.51 0.79
N ALA A 304 7.53 6.43 1.36
CA ALA A 304 7.30 6.06 2.77
C ALA A 304 7.70 7.20 3.73
N ALA A 305 8.78 7.93 3.46
CA ALA A 305 9.19 9.09 4.23
C ALA A 305 8.10 10.18 4.23
N ARG A 306 7.56 10.52 3.04
CA ARG A 306 6.48 11.50 2.92
C ARG A 306 5.16 11.00 3.50
N MET A 307 4.88 9.70 3.44
CA MET A 307 3.76 9.08 4.13
C MET A 307 3.87 9.28 5.65
N ALA A 308 5.05 9.02 6.23
CA ALA A 308 5.29 9.19 7.65
C ALA A 308 5.16 10.65 8.08
N GLU A 309 5.77 11.60 7.35
CA GLU A 309 5.63 13.04 7.60
C GLU A 309 4.15 13.47 7.68
N ARG A 310 3.35 13.14 6.66
CA ARG A 310 1.91 13.47 6.64
C ARG A 310 1.15 12.81 7.79
N THR A 311 1.54 11.59 8.16
CA THR A 311 0.91 10.88 9.28
C THR A 311 1.24 11.56 10.61
N LEU A 312 2.49 11.99 10.80
CA LEU A 312 2.93 12.71 12.00
C LEU A 312 2.31 14.10 12.09
N GLU A 313 2.14 14.80 10.96
CA GLU A 313 1.37 16.06 10.91
C GLU A 313 -0.09 15.84 11.36
N ALA A 314 -0.75 14.81 10.82
CA ALA A 314 -2.11 14.47 11.23
C ALA A 314 -2.22 14.11 12.72
N TYR A 315 -1.17 13.54 13.32
CA TYR A 315 -1.12 13.27 14.76
C TYR A 315 -1.04 14.57 15.58
N ARG A 316 -0.21 15.54 15.13
CA ARG A 316 -0.14 16.86 15.80
C ARG A 316 -1.47 17.58 15.77
N ASP A 317 -2.14 17.57 14.62
CA ASP A 317 -3.46 18.18 14.46
C ASP A 317 -4.48 17.58 15.43
N VAL A 318 -4.53 16.24 15.55
CA VAL A 318 -5.45 15.54 16.47
C VAL A 318 -5.12 15.81 17.95
N LEU A 319 -3.84 15.96 18.28
CA LEU A 319 -3.39 16.24 19.64
C LEU A 319 -3.44 17.73 20.00
N GLY A 320 -3.72 18.61 19.03
CA GLY A 320 -3.73 20.07 19.25
C GLY A 320 -2.34 20.65 19.55
N VAL A 321 -1.29 19.96 19.10
CA VAL A 321 0.09 20.44 19.21
C VAL A 321 0.36 21.38 18.04
N ILE A 322 0.40 22.68 18.32
CA ILE A 322 0.77 23.71 17.34
C ILE A 322 2.29 23.90 17.44
N ASP A 323 3.00 23.88 16.29
CA ASP A 323 4.45 24.20 16.22
C ASP A 323 4.73 25.67 16.54
#